data_6acc855681551575aa3421909c941805
#
_entry.id   6acc855681551575aa3421909c941805
#
_cell.length_a   1.000
_cell.length_b   1.000
_cell.length_c   1.000
_cell.angle_alpha   90.00
_cell.angle_beta   90.00
_cell.angle_gamma   90.00
#
_symmetry.space_group_name_H-M   'P 1'
#
loop_
_entity.id
_entity.type
_entity.pdbx_description
1 polymer ?
#
loop_
_entity_poly.entity_id
_entity_poly.type
_entity_poly.pdbx_seq_one_letter_code
_entity_poly.pdbx_strand_id
1 'polypeptide(L)'
;MNRSSEVGNVGPSINDVSQIDEIDMQMYQENVIDHYKNPHNKKEMDDFTIKHKETNPLCGDEITLFLKIDKGIVVDVSFVGDGCAISQASISMFSDKLKGMSVEDAKGLEDRDVFDLLNIPISHTRIKCAMLSLKVLKKSLDE
;
A
#
# COMPACT_ATOMS: atom_id res chain seq x y z
N MET A 1 30.67 -7.54 5.50
CA MET A 1 30.24 -7.26 5.62
C MET A 1 29.91 -6.92 5.83
N ASN A 2 29.85 -6.72 5.83
CA ASN A 2 29.25 -6.16 5.98
C ASN A 2 28.80 -5.61 6.14
N ARG A 3 28.82 -5.22 6.06
CA ARG A 3 28.13 -4.69 6.36
C ARG A 3 27.50 -4.77 6.86
N SER A 4 27.68 -4.92 7.12
CA SER A 4 26.93 -4.86 7.51
C SER A 4 26.34 -4.93 7.92
N SER A 5 26.73 -5.08 8.34
CA SER A 5 26.11 -5.01 8.71
C SER A 5 25.56 -4.66 8.90
N GLU A 6 25.77 -4.47 8.93
CA GLU A 6 25.18 -4.01 8.98
C GLU A 6 24.34 -3.85 8.93
N VAL A 7 24.56 -4.02 9.09
CA VAL A 7 23.72 -3.71 9.03
C VAL A 7 22.88 -3.91 8.96
N GLY A 8 22.93 -4.31 9.15
CA GLY A 8 22.08 -4.44 9.14
C GLY A 8 20.99 -4.59 9.10
N ASN A 9 20.93 -5.04 9.26
CA ASN A 9 19.86 -5.15 9.46
C ASN A 9 18.76 -4.60 9.63
N VAL A 10 18.64 -4.61 10.00
CA VAL A 10 17.63 -3.55 10.14
C VAL A 10 17.46 -2.80 8.85
N GLY A 11 16.21 -2.67 8.38
CA GLY A 11 15.96 -1.86 7.22
C GLY A 11 16.34 -0.41 7.47
N PRO A 12 16.67 0.33 6.42
CA PRO A 12 17.00 1.73 6.56
C PRO A 12 15.80 2.55 7.03
N SER A 13 16.08 3.65 7.69
CA SER A 13 15.05 4.60 8.03
C SER A 13 14.39 5.12 6.75
N ILE A 14 13.08 5.34 6.78
CA ILE A 14 12.38 5.91 5.63
C ILE A 14 12.87 7.32 5.31
N ASN A 15 13.59 7.94 6.23
CA ASN A 15 14.09 9.30 6.05
C ASN A 15 15.54 9.35 5.63
N ASP A 16 16.22 8.20 5.53
CA ASP A 16 17.64 8.19 5.24
C ASP A 16 17.94 7.24 4.09
N VAL A 17 17.70 7.72 2.90
CA VAL A 17 17.90 6.96 1.67
C VAL A 17 19.39 6.68 1.43
N SER A 18 20.27 7.52 1.95
CA SER A 18 21.71 7.40 1.70
C SER A 18 22.32 6.15 2.32
N GLN A 19 21.63 5.52 3.27
CA GLN A 19 22.12 4.31 3.93
C GLN A 19 21.74 3.03 3.18
N ILE A 20 21.05 3.14 2.07
CA ILE A 20 20.57 1.99 1.32
C ILE A 20 21.58 1.61 0.25
N ASP A 21 21.94 0.34 0.22
CA ASP A 21 22.72 -0.25 -0.84
C ASP A 21 22.03 -0.08 -2.18
N GLU A 22 22.81 0.18 -3.23
CA GLU A 22 22.24 0.28 -4.58
C GLU A 22 21.48 -0.98 -4.98
N ILE A 23 22.02 -2.14 -4.63
CA ILE A 23 21.38 -3.41 -4.99
C ILE A 23 20.04 -3.56 -4.27
N ASP A 24 20.02 -3.26 -2.97
CA ASP A 24 18.79 -3.34 -2.19
C ASP A 24 17.75 -2.36 -2.72
N MET A 25 18.16 -1.14 -2.99
CA MET A 25 17.26 -0.14 -3.55
C MET A 25 16.66 -0.61 -4.87
N GLN A 26 17.50 -1.19 -5.73
CA GLN A 26 17.03 -1.68 -7.02
C GLN A 26 15.98 -2.78 -6.85
N MET A 27 16.22 -3.71 -5.94
CA MET A 27 15.26 -4.81 -5.69
C MET A 27 13.93 -4.27 -5.19
N TYR A 28 13.95 -3.33 -4.26
CA TYR A 28 12.71 -2.76 -3.72
C TYR A 28 11.98 -1.96 -4.78
N GLN A 29 12.72 -1.18 -5.57
CA GLN A 29 12.11 -0.41 -6.65
C GLN A 29 11.47 -1.31 -7.70
N GLU A 30 12.09 -2.45 -8.01
CA GLU A 30 11.54 -3.40 -8.97
C GLU A 30 10.20 -3.94 -8.51
N ASN A 31 10.05 -4.23 -7.20
CA ASN A 31 8.79 -4.71 -6.66
C ASN A 31 7.69 -3.65 -6.78
N VAL A 32 8.02 -2.41 -6.44
CA VAL A 32 7.06 -1.30 -6.58
C VAL A 32 6.69 -1.08 -8.03
N ILE A 33 7.69 -1.07 -8.92
CA ILE A 33 7.46 -0.87 -10.35
C ILE A 33 6.59 -1.98 -10.92
N ASP A 34 6.84 -3.22 -10.52
CA ASP A 34 6.04 -4.35 -11.00
C ASP A 34 4.58 -4.21 -10.59
N HIS A 35 4.32 -3.87 -9.33
CA HIS A 35 2.96 -3.65 -8.88
C HIS A 35 2.29 -2.47 -9.55
N TYR A 36 3.08 -1.46 -9.95
CA TYR A 36 2.54 -0.32 -10.67
C TYR A 36 2.19 -0.69 -12.11
N LYS A 37 3.06 -1.43 -12.78
CA LYS A 37 2.85 -1.81 -14.18
C LYS A 37 1.84 -2.95 -14.32
N ASN A 38 1.85 -3.88 -13.38
CA ASN A 38 0.99 -5.06 -13.40
C ASN A 38 0.23 -5.14 -12.08
N PRO A 39 -0.67 -4.19 -11.82
CA PRO A 39 -1.34 -4.13 -10.53
C PRO A 39 -2.23 -5.34 -10.30
N HIS A 40 -2.24 -5.79 -9.06
CA HIS A 40 -3.13 -6.86 -8.63
C HIS A 40 -4.47 -6.24 -8.27
N ASN A 41 -5.56 -6.92 -8.67
CA ASN A 41 -6.91 -6.54 -8.25
C ASN A 41 -7.37 -5.16 -8.74
N LYS A 42 -6.77 -4.63 -9.78
CA LYS A 42 -7.18 -3.32 -10.32
C LYS A 42 -8.31 -3.50 -11.31
N LYS A 43 -9.52 -3.46 -10.79
CA LYS A 43 -10.74 -3.60 -11.59
C LYS A 43 -11.92 -3.13 -10.77
N GLU A 44 -13.04 -2.83 -11.43
CA GLU A 44 -14.28 -2.56 -10.73
C GLU A 44 -14.91 -3.86 -10.24
N MET A 45 -15.71 -3.76 -9.19
CA MET A 45 -16.42 -4.90 -8.63
C MET A 45 -17.89 -4.53 -8.56
N ASP A 46 -18.75 -5.35 -9.16
CA ASP A 46 -20.18 -5.06 -9.19
C ASP A 46 -20.90 -5.48 -7.91
N ASP A 47 -20.43 -6.55 -7.27
CA ASP A 47 -21.10 -7.12 -6.11
C ASP A 47 -20.42 -6.73 -4.79
N PHE A 48 -19.91 -5.52 -4.73
CA PHE A 48 -19.23 -5.01 -3.54
C PHE A 48 -20.20 -4.82 -2.38
N THR A 49 -19.66 -4.97 -1.17
CA THR A 49 -20.37 -4.58 0.05
C THR A 49 -20.14 -3.09 0.34
N ILE A 50 -18.90 -2.63 0.12
CA ILE A 50 -18.51 -1.25 0.37
C ILE A 50 -17.73 -0.74 -0.83
N LYS A 51 -18.02 0.50 -1.22
CA LYS A 51 -17.26 1.22 -2.24
C LYS A 51 -16.97 2.61 -1.69
N HIS A 52 -15.70 3.03 -1.72
CA HIS A 52 -15.33 4.33 -1.19
C HIS A 52 -14.16 4.89 -1.98
N LYS A 53 -14.17 6.20 -2.21
CA LYS A 53 -13.12 6.91 -2.94
C LYS A 53 -12.47 7.93 -2.04
N GLU A 54 -11.14 7.98 -2.09
CA GLU A 54 -10.35 9.01 -1.43
C GLU A 54 -9.34 9.57 -2.40
N THR A 55 -8.94 10.80 -2.16
CA THR A 55 -7.99 11.51 -3.02
C THR A 55 -6.89 12.12 -2.17
N ASN A 56 -5.73 12.31 -2.81
CA ASN A 56 -4.66 13.14 -2.28
C ASN A 56 -4.48 14.30 -3.25
N PRO A 57 -5.12 15.44 -3.02
CA PRO A 57 -5.11 16.53 -3.98
C PRO A 57 -3.74 17.15 -4.21
N LEU A 58 -2.82 16.99 -3.25
CA LEU A 58 -1.46 17.52 -3.39
C LEU A 58 -0.68 16.81 -4.50
N CYS A 59 -0.96 15.53 -4.72
CA CYS A 59 -0.27 14.73 -5.72
C CYS A 59 -1.15 14.30 -6.88
N GLY A 60 -2.44 14.62 -6.83
CA GLY A 60 -3.37 14.20 -7.86
C GLY A 60 -3.71 12.72 -7.82
N ASP A 61 -3.42 12.05 -6.71
CA ASP A 61 -3.71 10.63 -6.54
C ASP A 61 -5.18 10.42 -6.18
N GLU A 62 -5.76 9.34 -6.70
CA GLU A 62 -7.11 8.94 -6.27
C GLU A 62 -7.20 7.43 -6.25
N ILE A 63 -7.96 6.90 -5.31
CA ILE A 63 -8.21 5.47 -5.19
C ILE A 63 -9.67 5.27 -4.85
N THR A 64 -10.35 4.41 -5.61
CA THR A 64 -11.67 3.90 -5.25
C THR A 64 -11.49 2.44 -4.85
N LEU A 65 -11.84 2.12 -3.62
CA LEU A 65 -11.68 0.79 -3.06
C LEU A 65 -13.03 0.09 -3.02
N PHE A 66 -13.05 -1.17 -3.45
CA PHE A 66 -14.22 -2.03 -3.39
C PHE A 66 -13.92 -3.18 -2.44
N LEU A 67 -14.78 -3.39 -1.46
CA LEU A 67 -14.65 -4.49 -0.52
C LEU A 67 -15.87 -5.36 -0.58
N LYS A 68 -15.67 -6.67 -0.62
CA LYS A 68 -16.73 -7.62 -0.46
C LYS A 68 -16.54 -8.31 0.88
N ILE A 69 -17.53 -8.17 1.77
CA ILE A 69 -17.43 -8.66 3.14
C ILE A 69 -18.54 -9.68 3.37
N ASP A 70 -18.16 -10.82 3.94
CA ASP A 70 -19.10 -11.87 4.31
C ASP A 70 -18.74 -12.38 5.68
N LYS A 71 -19.71 -12.33 6.60
CA LYS A 71 -19.55 -12.80 7.98
C LYS A 71 -18.34 -12.21 8.69
N GLY A 72 -18.11 -10.93 8.46
CA GLY A 72 -17.02 -10.21 9.10
C GLY A 72 -15.65 -10.44 8.49
N ILE A 73 -15.57 -11.13 7.35
CA ILE A 73 -14.31 -11.41 6.66
C ILE A 73 -14.32 -10.69 5.33
N VAL A 74 -13.19 -10.08 5.00
CA VAL A 74 -12.98 -9.47 3.68
C VAL A 74 -12.69 -10.59 2.69
N VAL A 75 -13.68 -10.97 1.89
CA VAL A 75 -13.56 -12.11 0.99
C VAL A 75 -13.03 -11.72 -0.39
N ASP A 76 -13.18 -10.46 -0.78
CA ASP A 76 -12.60 -9.98 -2.02
C ASP A 76 -12.32 -8.48 -1.94
N VAL A 77 -11.33 -8.03 -2.69
CA VAL A 77 -10.91 -6.64 -2.72
C VAL A 77 -10.54 -6.28 -4.15
N SER A 78 -10.96 -5.12 -4.61
CA SER A 78 -10.46 -4.58 -5.87
C SER A 78 -10.40 -3.06 -5.75
N PHE A 79 -9.77 -2.43 -6.72
CA PHE A 79 -9.67 -0.98 -6.72
C PHE A 79 -9.53 -0.45 -8.15
N VAL A 80 -9.85 0.81 -8.31
CA VAL A 80 -9.51 1.58 -9.51
C VAL A 80 -8.96 2.91 -9.05
N GLY A 81 -8.28 3.61 -9.94
CA GLY A 81 -7.75 4.93 -9.62
C GLY A 81 -6.51 5.26 -10.43
N ASP A 82 -5.99 6.45 -10.17
CA ASP A 82 -4.82 7.00 -10.85
C ASP A 82 -3.93 7.68 -9.82
N GLY A 83 -2.65 7.79 -10.15
CA GLY A 83 -1.72 8.48 -9.29
C GLY A 83 -0.30 8.05 -9.54
N CYS A 84 0.57 8.42 -8.62
CA CYS A 84 1.99 8.09 -8.75
C CYS A 84 2.21 6.59 -8.50
N ALA A 85 3.42 6.13 -8.87
CA ALA A 85 3.76 4.71 -8.72
C ALA A 85 3.62 4.25 -7.27
N ILE A 86 3.95 5.11 -6.31
CA ILE A 86 3.89 4.75 -4.89
C ILE A 86 2.44 4.50 -4.44
N SER A 87 1.52 5.40 -4.79
CA SER A 87 0.12 5.22 -4.38
C SER A 87 -0.50 4.00 -5.04
N GLN A 88 -0.23 3.79 -6.32
CA GLN A 88 -0.83 2.67 -7.05
C GLN A 88 -0.22 1.34 -6.64
N ALA A 89 1.10 1.28 -6.43
CA ALA A 89 1.75 0.07 -5.96
C ALA A 89 1.30 -0.28 -4.54
N SER A 90 1.17 0.71 -3.66
CA SER A 90 0.79 0.44 -2.29
C SER A 90 -0.62 -0.14 -2.20
N ILE A 91 -1.59 0.39 -2.97
CA ILE A 91 -2.93 -0.18 -2.93
C ILE A 91 -2.98 -1.56 -3.59
N SER A 92 -2.17 -1.79 -4.61
CA SER A 92 -2.07 -3.11 -5.23
C SER A 92 -1.60 -4.15 -4.21
N MET A 93 -0.51 -3.87 -3.51
CA MET A 93 0.03 -4.76 -2.47
C MET A 93 -0.96 -4.92 -1.31
N PHE A 94 -1.56 -3.80 -0.91
CA PHE A 94 -2.48 -3.77 0.22
C PHE A 94 -3.75 -4.57 -0.07
N SER A 95 -4.23 -4.53 -1.32
CA SER A 95 -5.41 -5.29 -1.71
C SER A 95 -5.20 -6.79 -1.54
N ASP A 96 -4.00 -7.29 -1.85
CA ASP A 96 -3.68 -8.69 -1.62
C ASP A 96 -3.69 -9.03 -0.13
N LYS A 97 -3.12 -8.15 0.69
CA LYS A 97 -3.03 -8.36 2.13
C LYS A 97 -4.42 -8.42 2.78
N LEU A 98 -5.35 -7.62 2.28
CA LEU A 98 -6.69 -7.52 2.87
C LEU A 98 -7.55 -8.75 2.63
N LYS A 99 -7.31 -9.50 1.56
CA LYS A 99 -8.13 -10.68 1.26
C LYS A 99 -7.97 -11.75 2.34
N GLY A 100 -9.09 -12.18 2.88
CA GLY A 100 -9.11 -13.19 3.94
C GLY A 100 -8.96 -12.62 5.35
N MET A 101 -8.76 -11.34 5.47
CA MET A 101 -8.59 -10.68 6.76
C MET A 101 -9.96 -10.38 7.38
N SER A 102 -10.07 -10.49 8.69
CA SER A 102 -11.30 -10.05 9.36
C SER A 102 -11.40 -8.53 9.30
N VAL A 103 -12.64 -8.01 9.32
CA VAL A 103 -12.87 -6.57 9.35
C VAL A 103 -12.19 -5.95 10.57
N GLU A 104 -12.22 -6.64 11.70
CA GLU A 104 -11.58 -6.15 12.92
C GLU A 104 -10.07 -5.98 12.74
N ASP A 105 -9.42 -6.98 12.18
CA ASP A 105 -7.99 -6.91 11.94
C ASP A 105 -7.66 -5.83 10.93
N ALA A 106 -8.50 -5.69 9.90
CA ALA A 106 -8.30 -4.64 8.90
C ALA A 106 -8.39 -3.25 9.51
N LYS A 107 -9.31 -3.05 10.46
CA LYS A 107 -9.43 -1.77 11.16
C LYS A 107 -8.21 -1.47 12.03
N GLY A 108 -7.48 -2.49 12.43
CA GLY A 108 -6.29 -2.32 13.27
C GLY A 108 -5.01 -2.04 12.51
N LEU A 109 -5.04 -2.02 11.18
CA LEU A 109 -3.85 -1.76 10.40
C LEU A 109 -3.35 -0.33 10.60
N GLU A 110 -2.04 -0.16 10.56
CA GLU A 110 -1.39 1.10 10.88
C GLU A 110 -0.42 1.49 9.76
N ASP A 111 0.11 2.70 9.86
CA ASP A 111 1.04 3.25 8.86
C ASP A 111 2.21 2.30 8.60
N ARG A 112 2.74 1.69 9.66
CA ARG A 112 3.89 0.78 9.50
C ARG A 112 3.56 -0.43 8.63
N ASP A 113 2.31 -0.87 8.64
CA ASP A 113 1.91 -2.01 7.81
C ASP A 113 2.05 -1.69 6.32
N VAL A 114 1.75 -0.45 5.94
CA VAL A 114 1.92 0.00 4.56
C VAL A 114 3.40 0.11 4.23
N PHE A 115 4.20 0.71 5.12
CA PHE A 115 5.63 0.84 4.90
C PHE A 115 6.32 -0.52 4.78
N ASP A 116 5.90 -1.48 5.60
CA ASP A 116 6.44 -2.84 5.54
C ASP A 116 6.12 -3.51 4.21
N LEU A 117 4.93 -3.28 3.68
CA LEU A 117 4.55 -3.84 2.38
C LEU A 117 5.40 -3.27 1.25
N LEU A 118 5.57 -1.94 1.24
CA LEU A 118 6.37 -1.28 0.21
C LEU A 118 7.83 -1.66 0.31
N ASN A 119 8.32 -1.73 1.53
CA ASN A 119 9.68 -2.15 1.86
C ASN A 119 10.75 -1.36 1.12
N ILE A 120 10.49 -0.06 0.94
CA ILE A 120 11.46 0.89 0.39
C ILE A 120 11.41 2.15 1.26
N PRO A 121 12.48 2.94 1.25
CA PRO A 121 12.43 4.23 1.94
C PRO A 121 11.51 5.18 1.17
N ILE A 122 10.67 5.87 1.91
CA ILE A 122 9.70 6.79 1.34
C ILE A 122 10.07 8.21 1.75
N SER A 123 10.23 9.10 0.78
CA SER A 123 10.52 10.50 1.08
C SER A 123 9.30 11.17 1.71
N HIS A 124 9.53 12.26 2.43
CA HIS A 124 8.45 13.00 3.07
C HIS A 124 7.37 13.42 2.09
N THR A 125 7.75 13.76 0.87
CA THR A 125 6.80 14.19 -0.14
C THR A 125 5.91 13.04 -0.64
N ARG A 126 6.35 11.79 -0.43
CA ARG A 126 5.62 10.61 -0.91
C ARG A 126 4.89 9.85 0.19
N ILE A 127 5.07 10.25 1.45
CA ILE A 127 4.42 9.54 2.56
C ILE A 127 2.89 9.57 2.39
N LYS A 128 2.33 10.72 2.03
CA LYS A 128 0.88 10.84 1.85
C LYS A 128 0.39 9.98 0.68
N CYS A 129 1.21 9.82 -0.35
CA CYS A 129 0.88 8.94 -1.47
C CYS A 129 0.78 7.49 -1.00
N ALA A 130 1.74 7.05 -0.20
CA ALA A 130 1.74 5.69 0.34
C ALA A 130 0.57 5.47 1.29
N MET A 131 0.25 6.48 2.11
CA MET A 131 -0.80 6.37 3.13
C MET A 131 -2.21 6.45 2.56
N LEU A 132 -2.37 6.84 1.30
CA LEU A 132 -3.70 6.94 0.69
C LEU A 132 -4.41 5.58 0.72
N SER A 133 -3.67 4.49 0.53
CA SER A 133 -4.25 3.15 0.59
C SER A 133 -4.86 2.85 1.96
N LEU A 134 -4.15 3.23 3.02
CA LEU A 134 -4.66 3.03 4.39
C LEU A 134 -5.83 3.96 4.67
N LYS A 135 -5.75 5.20 4.19
CA LYS A 135 -6.82 6.18 4.40
C LYS A 135 -8.12 5.71 3.77
N VAL A 136 -8.08 5.22 2.53
CA VAL A 136 -9.29 4.77 1.85
C VAL A 136 -9.88 3.54 2.55
N LEU A 137 -9.03 2.65 3.06
CA LEU A 137 -9.51 1.50 3.81
C LEU A 137 -10.19 1.91 5.12
N LYS A 138 -9.54 2.76 5.89
CA LYS A 138 -10.09 3.20 7.18
C LYS A 138 -11.43 3.91 6.99
N LYS A 139 -11.52 4.78 6.00
CA LYS A 139 -12.77 5.48 5.71
C LYS A 139 -13.84 4.52 5.22
N SER A 140 -13.47 3.52 4.43
CA SER A 140 -14.41 2.50 3.95
C SER A 140 -15.04 1.75 5.12
N LEU A 141 -14.24 1.38 6.09
CA LEU A 141 -14.70 0.56 7.21
C LEU A 141 -15.42 1.37 8.29
N ASP A 142 -15.32 2.69 8.25
CA ASP A 142 -16.05 3.56 9.17
C ASP A 142 -17.51 3.76 8.78
N GLU A 143 -17.91 3.30 7.60
CA GLU A 143 -19.29 3.45 7.12
C GLU A 143 -20.23 2.36 7.57
#